data_81216e60690dc4842e0db7ba57a0fbb5
#
_entry.id   81216e60690dc4842e0db7ba57a0fbb5
#
_cell.length_a   1.000
_cell.length_b   1.000
_cell.length_c   1.000
_cell.angle_alpha   90.00
_cell.angle_beta   90.00
_cell.angle_gamma   90.00
#
_symmetry.space_group_name_H-M   'P 1'
#
loop_
_entity.id
_entity.type
_entity.pdbx_description
1 polymer ?
#
loop_
_entity_poly.entity_id
_entity_poly.type
_entity_poly.pdbx_seq_one_letter_code
_entity_poly.pdbx_strand_id
1 'polypeptide(L)'
;MAPPPVVALHGIQVAHAERTVLSIPELAVEAGQVLAVIGPNGAGKSTLLRVMGLLETPTAGSVRFQGERVRPADGLAIRRRMASVFQDPLLTDATVGDNVALGLRFRGVDRERVAPRVTEWLEQLGIAHLASRQSRTLSGGEAQRTALARALVLEPELLLLDEPFSALDQPTREALIEDLGRILRRRRATAVLVTHDRGEAQALGDRVAVMLEGRLLQVDEAGQLFRAPVSEEVARFVGVETLLECRVQAVTAGLAILEAGKQTIEVAQPAEAGEWVRLCVRPEDVTLTARAGGSASSARNHLEGQIVRLAQSGPHVRVTIDCGFPLVALVTQRSVTEMGLGPGSPVTAHFKATAAHLLRHAKP
;
A
#
# COMPACT_ATOMS: atom_id res chain seq x y z
N MET A 1 -12.87 -21.90 -17.24
CA MET A 1 -13.20 -20.51 -16.86
C MET A 1 -12.58 -20.24 -15.49
N ALA A 2 -11.90 -19.12 -15.32
CA ALA A 2 -11.45 -18.71 -13.98
C ALA A 2 -12.67 -18.54 -13.06
N PRO A 3 -12.53 -18.83 -11.76
CA PRO A 3 -13.62 -18.57 -10.80
C PRO A 3 -13.95 -17.08 -10.77
N PRO A 4 -15.20 -16.71 -10.49
CA PRO A 4 -15.56 -15.30 -10.37
C PRO A 4 -14.86 -14.66 -9.17
N PRO A 5 -14.60 -13.33 -9.23
CA PRO A 5 -14.06 -12.61 -8.09
C PRO A 5 -14.96 -12.69 -6.87
N VAL A 6 -14.38 -12.68 -5.67
CA VAL A 6 -15.15 -12.73 -4.41
C VAL A 6 -16.01 -11.48 -4.27
N VAL A 7 -15.47 -10.31 -4.56
CA VAL A 7 -16.23 -9.06 -4.62
C VAL A 7 -15.83 -8.28 -5.87
N ALA A 8 -16.82 -7.73 -6.58
CA ALA A 8 -16.59 -6.84 -7.72
C ALA A 8 -17.53 -5.64 -7.65
N LEU A 9 -17.00 -4.48 -7.99
CA LEU A 9 -17.66 -3.20 -8.06
C LEU A 9 -17.73 -2.76 -9.53
N HIS A 10 -18.91 -2.32 -9.99
CA HIS A 10 -19.08 -1.85 -11.36
C HIS A 10 -19.83 -0.50 -11.35
N GLY A 11 -19.19 0.55 -11.84
CA GLY A 11 -19.74 1.89 -11.97
C GLY A 11 -20.21 2.49 -10.64
N ILE A 12 -19.53 2.16 -9.54
CA ILE A 12 -19.92 2.63 -8.21
C ILE A 12 -19.76 4.14 -8.11
N GLN A 13 -20.83 4.79 -7.65
CA GLN A 13 -20.80 6.18 -7.18
C GLN A 13 -21.43 6.26 -5.80
N VAL A 14 -20.82 7.05 -4.93
CA VAL A 14 -21.38 7.44 -3.63
C VAL A 14 -21.36 8.95 -3.56
N ALA A 15 -22.50 9.54 -3.28
CA ALA A 15 -22.63 10.97 -3.07
C ALA A 15 -23.21 11.24 -1.68
N HIS A 16 -22.62 12.18 -0.94
CA HIS A 16 -23.15 12.71 0.30
C HIS A 16 -23.57 14.16 0.05
N ALA A 17 -24.83 14.45 0.26
CA ALA A 17 -25.45 15.70 -0.19
C ALA A 17 -25.23 15.90 -1.71
N GLU A 18 -24.58 16.97 -2.14
CA GLU A 18 -24.30 17.25 -3.55
C GLU A 18 -22.89 16.87 -4.00
N ARG A 19 -22.08 16.29 -3.10
CA ARG A 19 -20.67 15.97 -3.39
C ARG A 19 -20.47 14.47 -3.61
N THR A 20 -19.94 14.09 -4.77
CA THR A 20 -19.46 12.73 -5.02
C THR A 20 -18.20 12.48 -4.16
N VAL A 21 -18.28 11.49 -3.27
CA VAL A 21 -17.19 11.09 -2.37
C VAL A 21 -16.47 9.82 -2.82
N LEU A 22 -17.10 9.06 -3.74
CA LEU A 22 -16.53 7.86 -4.33
C LEU A 22 -17.01 7.69 -5.78
N SER A 23 -16.06 7.40 -6.68
CA SER A 23 -16.34 7.09 -8.08
C SER A 23 -15.38 6.00 -8.55
N ILE A 24 -15.86 4.76 -8.64
CA ILE A 24 -15.09 3.56 -9.01
C ILE A 24 -15.71 2.94 -10.26
N PRO A 25 -15.07 3.08 -11.42
CA PRO A 25 -15.57 2.48 -12.66
C PRO A 25 -15.64 0.96 -12.54
N GLU A 26 -14.53 0.34 -12.11
CA GLU A 26 -14.43 -1.09 -11.92
C GLU A 26 -13.35 -1.42 -10.88
N LEU A 27 -13.62 -2.41 -10.01
CA LEU A 27 -12.65 -2.96 -9.08
C LEU A 27 -13.08 -4.38 -8.70
N ALA A 28 -12.17 -5.33 -8.79
CA ALA A 28 -12.43 -6.72 -8.42
C ALA A 28 -11.34 -7.26 -7.50
N VAL A 29 -11.73 -8.14 -6.57
CA VAL A 29 -10.85 -8.86 -5.65
C VAL A 29 -11.06 -10.35 -5.87
N GLU A 30 -9.99 -11.03 -6.29
CA GLU A 30 -10.00 -12.45 -6.58
C GLU A 30 -9.91 -13.30 -5.31
N ALA A 31 -10.35 -14.56 -5.39
CA ALA A 31 -10.26 -15.48 -4.26
C ALA A 31 -8.79 -15.73 -3.87
N GLY A 32 -8.49 -15.62 -2.57
CA GLY A 32 -7.16 -15.79 -2.01
C GLY A 32 -6.22 -14.60 -2.26
N GLN A 33 -6.73 -13.46 -2.73
CA GLN A 33 -5.98 -12.24 -3.01
C GLN A 33 -6.12 -11.22 -1.87
N VAL A 34 -5.04 -10.57 -1.54
CA VAL A 34 -5.02 -9.39 -0.68
C VAL A 34 -4.91 -8.14 -1.57
N LEU A 35 -5.96 -7.33 -1.61
CA LEU A 35 -5.96 -6.02 -2.23
C LEU A 35 -5.68 -4.95 -1.17
N ALA A 36 -4.54 -4.27 -1.27
CA ALA A 36 -4.28 -3.10 -0.44
C ALA A 36 -4.76 -1.83 -1.16
N VAL A 37 -5.53 -1.00 -0.48
CA VAL A 37 -6.02 0.29 -1.00
C VAL A 37 -5.31 1.42 -0.25
N ILE A 38 -4.51 2.20 -0.95
CA ILE A 38 -3.75 3.30 -0.38
C ILE A 38 -4.22 4.65 -0.91
N GLY A 39 -4.08 5.67 -0.08
CA GLY A 39 -4.47 7.05 -0.43
C GLY A 39 -4.41 7.95 0.80
N PRO A 40 -4.41 9.28 0.63
CA PRO A 40 -4.42 10.22 1.74
C PRO A 40 -5.73 10.14 2.54
N ASN A 41 -5.74 10.81 3.70
CA ASN A 41 -6.97 10.95 4.47
C ASN A 41 -8.03 11.70 3.64
N GLY A 42 -9.28 11.21 3.69
CA GLY A 42 -10.36 11.77 2.88
C GLY A 42 -10.41 11.28 1.42
N ALA A 43 -9.52 10.38 0.98
CA ALA A 43 -9.53 9.82 -0.38
C ALA A 43 -10.73 8.90 -0.68
N GLY A 44 -11.61 8.62 0.28
CA GLY A 44 -12.77 7.74 0.08
C GLY A 44 -12.54 6.26 0.44
N LYS A 45 -11.38 5.91 1.00
CA LYS A 45 -10.99 4.51 1.31
C LYS A 45 -11.99 3.80 2.22
N SER A 46 -12.35 4.38 3.36
CA SER A 46 -13.33 3.78 4.30
C SER A 46 -14.73 3.72 3.69
N THR A 47 -15.11 4.66 2.82
CA THR A 47 -16.35 4.60 2.04
C THR A 47 -16.35 3.42 1.09
N LEU A 48 -15.23 3.18 0.39
CA LEU A 48 -15.04 1.99 -0.45
C LEU A 48 -15.22 0.70 0.36
N LEU A 49 -14.58 0.59 1.54
CA LEU A 49 -14.75 -0.58 2.41
C LEU A 49 -16.20 -0.75 2.87
N ARG A 50 -16.89 0.34 3.23
CA ARG A 50 -18.33 0.26 3.62
C ARG A 50 -19.21 -0.22 2.48
N VAL A 51 -18.95 0.22 1.24
CA VAL A 51 -19.66 -0.27 0.06
C VAL A 51 -19.38 -1.75 -0.19
N MET A 52 -18.09 -2.17 -0.15
CA MET A 52 -17.73 -3.59 -0.29
C MET A 52 -18.33 -4.47 0.81
N GLY A 53 -18.36 -3.96 2.05
CA GLY A 53 -18.94 -4.62 3.21
C GLY A 53 -20.49 -4.54 3.27
N LEU A 54 -21.14 -3.97 2.26
CA LEU A 54 -22.59 -3.78 2.19
C LEU A 54 -23.15 -3.01 3.40
N LEU A 55 -22.36 -2.10 3.96
CA LEU A 55 -22.72 -1.20 5.05
C LEU A 55 -23.19 0.16 4.52
N GLU A 56 -22.84 0.46 3.27
CA GLU A 56 -23.24 1.67 2.57
C GLU A 56 -23.76 1.32 1.17
N THR A 57 -24.94 1.82 0.82
CA THR A 57 -25.54 1.59 -0.49
C THR A 57 -25.03 2.65 -1.45
N PRO A 58 -24.43 2.29 -2.59
CA PRO A 58 -23.99 3.27 -3.57
C PRO A 58 -25.18 3.97 -4.21
N THR A 59 -25.00 5.25 -4.60
CA THR A 59 -26.02 6.04 -5.31
C THR A 59 -26.19 5.58 -6.77
N ALA A 60 -25.14 5.00 -7.35
CA ALA A 60 -25.17 4.37 -8.67
C ALA A 60 -24.20 3.18 -8.74
N GLY A 61 -24.39 2.34 -9.73
CA GLY A 61 -23.56 1.15 -9.95
C GLY A 61 -24.09 -0.11 -9.29
N SER A 62 -23.25 -1.12 -9.17
CA SER A 62 -23.63 -2.40 -8.55
C SER A 62 -22.45 -3.10 -7.90
N VAL A 63 -22.71 -3.75 -6.77
CA VAL A 63 -21.80 -4.67 -6.10
C VAL A 63 -22.18 -6.09 -6.50
N ARG A 64 -21.16 -6.90 -6.82
CA ARG A 64 -21.32 -8.34 -7.02
C ARG A 64 -20.53 -9.08 -5.93
N PHE A 65 -21.09 -10.19 -5.47
CA PHE A 65 -20.40 -11.11 -4.55
C PHE A 65 -20.42 -12.50 -5.16
N GLN A 66 -19.24 -13.08 -5.36
CA GLN A 66 -19.05 -14.35 -6.08
C GLN A 66 -19.75 -14.39 -7.46
N GLY A 67 -19.63 -13.30 -8.20
CA GLY A 67 -20.20 -13.15 -9.54
C GLY A 67 -21.67 -12.74 -9.57
N GLU A 68 -22.43 -12.89 -8.48
CA GLU A 68 -23.85 -12.55 -8.41
C GLU A 68 -24.06 -11.10 -7.94
N ARG A 69 -24.99 -10.40 -8.61
CA ARG A 69 -25.36 -9.04 -8.21
C ARG A 69 -26.04 -9.06 -6.84
N VAL A 70 -25.50 -8.29 -5.90
CA VAL A 70 -26.08 -8.16 -4.55
C VAL A 70 -27.38 -7.35 -4.61
N ARG A 71 -28.44 -7.93 -4.09
CA ARG A 71 -29.73 -7.25 -3.88
C ARG A 71 -29.85 -6.81 -2.42
N PRO A 72 -30.61 -5.76 -2.09
CA PRO A 72 -30.78 -5.32 -0.71
C PRO A 72 -31.25 -6.43 0.25
N ALA A 73 -32.10 -7.34 -0.20
CA ALA A 73 -32.61 -8.45 0.58
C ALA A 73 -31.52 -9.47 0.96
N ASP A 74 -30.48 -9.61 0.14
CA ASP A 74 -29.42 -10.60 0.33
C ASP A 74 -28.30 -10.09 1.29
N GLY A 75 -28.32 -8.78 1.59
CA GLY A 75 -27.21 -8.09 2.27
C GLY A 75 -26.84 -8.70 3.62
N LEU A 76 -27.79 -9.13 4.45
CA LEU A 76 -27.50 -9.76 5.75
C LEU A 76 -26.83 -11.13 5.59
N ALA A 77 -27.33 -11.96 4.67
CA ALA A 77 -26.77 -13.28 4.42
C ALA A 77 -25.32 -13.19 3.90
N ILE A 78 -25.07 -12.24 2.98
CA ILE A 78 -23.73 -12.00 2.44
C ILE A 78 -22.81 -11.42 3.52
N ARG A 79 -23.24 -10.43 4.31
CA ARG A 79 -22.42 -9.87 5.41
C ARG A 79 -22.01 -10.93 6.43
N ARG A 80 -22.81 -11.97 6.64
CA ARG A 80 -22.42 -13.10 7.50
C ARG A 80 -21.28 -13.95 6.94
N ARG A 81 -20.96 -13.81 5.65
CA ARG A 81 -19.81 -14.45 4.98
C ARG A 81 -18.56 -13.56 4.99
N MET A 82 -18.67 -12.33 5.49
CA MET A 82 -17.61 -11.36 5.60
C MET A 82 -17.25 -11.10 7.07
N ALA A 83 -16.09 -10.52 7.30
CA ALA A 83 -15.71 -9.94 8.59
C ALA A 83 -14.98 -8.62 8.36
N SER A 84 -15.17 -7.68 9.31
CA SER A 84 -14.52 -6.36 9.25
C SER A 84 -13.74 -6.11 10.54
N VAL A 85 -12.56 -5.53 10.39
CA VAL A 85 -11.77 -4.95 11.48
C VAL A 85 -11.66 -3.47 11.18
N PHE A 86 -12.11 -2.65 12.12
CA PHE A 86 -12.08 -1.20 12.02
C PHE A 86 -10.80 -0.65 12.66
N GLN A 87 -10.51 0.60 12.39
CA GLN A 87 -9.37 1.33 12.96
C GLN A 87 -9.37 1.23 14.49
N ASP A 88 -10.53 1.47 15.12
CA ASP A 88 -10.73 1.19 16.55
C ASP A 88 -11.16 -0.28 16.72
N PRO A 89 -10.58 -1.01 17.68
CA PRO A 89 -10.87 -2.44 17.88
C PRO A 89 -12.34 -2.75 18.22
N LEU A 90 -13.09 -1.78 18.76
CA LEU A 90 -14.52 -1.88 19.13
C LEU A 90 -14.84 -3.17 19.89
N LEU A 91 -14.05 -3.48 20.92
CA LEU A 91 -14.28 -4.64 21.78
C LEU A 91 -15.46 -4.41 22.71
N THR A 92 -16.22 -5.46 22.98
CA THR A 92 -17.26 -5.44 24.02
C THR A 92 -16.62 -5.53 25.39
N ASP A 93 -17.29 -5.01 26.45
CA ASP A 93 -16.82 -5.12 27.84
C ASP A 93 -16.98 -6.56 28.35
N ALA A 94 -16.07 -7.42 27.91
CA ALA A 94 -16.04 -8.85 28.18
C ALA A 94 -14.59 -9.34 28.13
N THR A 95 -14.37 -10.63 28.40
CA THR A 95 -13.03 -11.20 28.27
C THR A 95 -12.56 -11.25 26.80
N VAL A 96 -11.25 -11.38 26.58
CA VAL A 96 -10.66 -11.61 25.25
C VAL A 96 -11.31 -12.82 24.57
N GLY A 97 -11.41 -13.95 25.28
CA GLY A 97 -12.03 -15.15 24.77
C GLY A 97 -13.50 -14.97 24.40
N ASP A 98 -14.26 -14.23 25.20
CA ASP A 98 -15.68 -13.95 24.89
C ASP A 98 -15.81 -13.01 23.68
N ASN A 99 -14.96 -12.00 23.54
CA ASN A 99 -14.92 -11.15 22.36
C ASN A 99 -14.68 -11.96 21.08
N VAL A 100 -13.72 -12.90 21.10
CA VAL A 100 -13.43 -13.75 19.94
C VAL A 100 -14.59 -14.73 19.67
N ALA A 101 -15.19 -15.30 20.72
CA ALA A 101 -16.31 -16.22 20.59
C ALA A 101 -17.61 -15.60 20.08
N LEU A 102 -17.75 -14.25 20.22
CA LEU A 102 -19.01 -13.53 20.02
C LEU A 102 -19.65 -13.83 18.64
N GLY A 103 -18.88 -13.70 17.57
CA GLY A 103 -19.35 -13.92 16.22
C GLY A 103 -19.75 -15.35 15.93
N LEU A 104 -19.06 -16.34 16.51
CA LEU A 104 -19.41 -17.76 16.41
C LEU A 104 -20.74 -18.06 17.09
N ARG A 105 -20.94 -17.48 18.29
CA ARG A 105 -22.20 -17.59 19.03
C ARG A 105 -23.38 -16.99 18.24
N PHE A 106 -23.22 -15.81 17.65
CA PHE A 106 -24.24 -15.17 16.82
C PHE A 106 -24.57 -15.97 15.54
N ARG A 107 -23.62 -16.77 15.06
CA ARG A 107 -23.83 -17.67 13.91
C ARG A 107 -24.40 -19.03 14.31
N GLY A 108 -24.66 -19.26 15.60
CA GLY A 108 -25.23 -20.52 16.10
C GLY A 108 -24.26 -21.69 16.01
N VAL A 109 -22.95 -21.46 16.09
CA VAL A 109 -21.93 -22.51 16.10
C VAL A 109 -22.08 -23.31 17.42
N ASP A 110 -22.08 -24.65 17.33
CA ASP A 110 -22.16 -25.53 18.47
C ASP A 110 -21.15 -25.17 19.56
N ARG A 111 -21.62 -25.12 20.81
CA ARG A 111 -20.82 -24.68 21.96
C ARG A 111 -19.52 -25.46 22.13
N GLU A 112 -19.53 -26.75 21.80
CA GLU A 112 -18.34 -27.63 21.87
C GLU A 112 -17.26 -27.25 20.83
N ARG A 113 -17.65 -26.65 19.71
CA ARG A 113 -16.74 -26.20 18.65
C ARG A 113 -16.21 -24.77 18.85
N VAL A 114 -16.85 -23.99 19.70
CA VAL A 114 -16.45 -22.58 19.92
C VAL A 114 -15.10 -22.50 20.64
N ALA A 115 -14.96 -23.20 21.78
CA ALA A 115 -13.77 -23.11 22.60
C ALA A 115 -12.46 -23.49 21.87
N PRO A 116 -12.41 -24.65 21.14
CA PRO A 116 -11.20 -25.01 20.39
C PRO A 116 -10.81 -24.00 19.32
N ARG A 117 -11.79 -23.45 18.58
CA ARG A 117 -11.53 -22.43 17.55
C ARG A 117 -11.02 -21.14 18.16
N VAL A 118 -11.60 -20.70 19.26
CA VAL A 118 -11.13 -19.51 19.99
C VAL A 118 -9.68 -19.69 20.43
N THR A 119 -9.35 -20.83 21.05
CA THR A 119 -7.99 -21.14 21.50
C THR A 119 -7.01 -21.10 20.34
N GLU A 120 -7.32 -21.78 19.24
CA GLU A 120 -6.48 -21.81 18.04
C GLU A 120 -6.14 -20.38 17.55
N TRP A 121 -7.14 -19.50 17.43
CA TRP A 121 -6.91 -18.14 16.93
C TRP A 121 -6.19 -17.23 17.91
N LEU A 122 -6.41 -17.43 19.21
CA LEU A 122 -5.65 -16.72 20.24
C LEU A 122 -4.17 -17.14 20.22
N GLU A 123 -3.87 -18.41 19.98
CA GLU A 123 -2.51 -18.91 19.82
C GLU A 123 -1.85 -18.35 18.55
N GLN A 124 -2.55 -18.39 17.40
CA GLN A 124 -2.03 -17.89 16.13
C GLN A 124 -1.68 -16.38 16.20
N LEU A 125 -2.37 -15.62 17.02
CA LEU A 125 -2.12 -14.19 17.23
C LEU A 125 -1.30 -13.87 18.49
N GLY A 126 -0.78 -14.91 19.19
CA GLY A 126 0.13 -14.76 20.32
C GLY A 126 -0.51 -14.17 21.59
N ILE A 127 -1.84 -14.25 21.72
CA ILE A 127 -2.62 -13.69 22.84
C ILE A 127 -3.38 -14.73 23.66
N ALA A 128 -3.04 -16.03 23.56
CA ALA A 128 -3.71 -17.11 24.30
C ALA A 128 -3.65 -16.90 25.82
N HIS A 129 -2.55 -16.36 26.34
CA HIS A 129 -2.36 -16.03 27.75
C HIS A 129 -3.31 -14.93 28.26
N LEU A 130 -3.98 -14.20 27.37
CA LEU A 130 -4.92 -13.14 27.67
C LEU A 130 -6.38 -13.60 27.63
N ALA A 131 -6.68 -14.86 27.36
CA ALA A 131 -8.04 -15.36 27.09
C ALA A 131 -9.07 -14.95 28.14
N SER A 132 -8.71 -14.97 29.43
CA SER A 132 -9.58 -14.59 30.56
C SER A 132 -9.49 -13.10 30.94
N ARG A 133 -8.61 -12.33 30.32
CA ARG A 133 -8.39 -10.92 30.62
C ARG A 133 -9.51 -10.04 30.08
N GLN A 134 -9.91 -9.03 30.84
CA GLN A 134 -10.95 -8.07 30.45
C GLN A 134 -10.44 -7.15 29.35
N SER A 135 -11.23 -6.94 28.30
CA SER A 135 -10.87 -6.14 27.13
C SER A 135 -10.44 -4.70 27.47
N ARG A 136 -11.06 -4.07 28.48
CA ARG A 136 -10.75 -2.70 28.92
C ARG A 136 -9.36 -2.53 29.55
N THR A 137 -8.67 -3.64 29.85
CA THR A 137 -7.32 -3.62 30.46
C THR A 137 -6.21 -3.96 29.45
N LEU A 138 -6.56 -4.12 28.19
CA LEU A 138 -5.63 -4.45 27.12
C LEU A 138 -4.85 -3.21 26.65
N SER A 139 -3.60 -3.40 26.28
CA SER A 139 -2.86 -2.43 25.46
C SER A 139 -3.48 -2.31 24.07
N GLY A 140 -3.14 -1.24 23.33
CA GLY A 140 -3.64 -1.05 21.98
C GLY A 140 -3.32 -2.23 21.02
N GLY A 141 -2.11 -2.78 21.11
CA GLY A 141 -1.69 -3.95 20.33
C GLY A 141 -2.44 -5.23 20.72
N GLU A 142 -2.64 -5.48 22.01
CA GLU A 142 -3.44 -6.62 22.50
C GLU A 142 -4.91 -6.51 22.06
N ALA A 143 -5.48 -5.31 22.13
CA ALA A 143 -6.84 -5.04 21.68
C ALA A 143 -6.98 -5.25 20.16
N GLN A 144 -6.02 -4.81 19.38
CA GLN A 144 -6.04 -4.99 17.92
C GLN A 144 -5.86 -6.46 17.52
N ARG A 145 -4.95 -7.20 18.18
CA ARG A 145 -4.83 -8.67 18.01
C ARG A 145 -6.14 -9.38 18.37
N THR A 146 -6.83 -8.92 19.42
CA THR A 146 -8.14 -9.46 19.81
C THR A 146 -9.21 -9.20 18.73
N ALA A 147 -9.25 -7.99 18.16
CA ALA A 147 -10.18 -7.65 17.08
C ALA A 147 -9.91 -8.49 15.80
N LEU A 148 -8.63 -8.71 15.45
CA LEU A 148 -8.25 -9.60 14.36
C LEU A 148 -8.67 -11.06 14.64
N ALA A 149 -8.42 -11.56 15.86
CA ALA A 149 -8.86 -12.92 16.25
C ALA A 149 -10.38 -13.07 16.12
N ARG A 150 -11.15 -12.07 16.59
CA ARG A 150 -12.62 -12.02 16.51
C ARG A 150 -13.12 -12.06 15.06
N ALA A 151 -12.41 -11.43 14.12
CA ALA A 151 -12.75 -11.46 12.71
C ALA A 151 -12.35 -12.78 12.04
N LEU A 152 -11.12 -13.23 12.27
CA LEU A 152 -10.53 -14.39 11.61
C LEU A 152 -11.11 -15.74 12.08
N VAL A 153 -11.57 -15.84 13.35
CA VAL A 153 -12.23 -17.05 13.87
C VAL A 153 -13.48 -17.43 13.09
N LEU A 154 -14.07 -16.47 12.39
CA LEU A 154 -15.25 -16.68 11.54
C LEU A 154 -14.92 -17.31 10.20
N GLU A 155 -13.64 -17.42 9.85
CA GLU A 155 -13.16 -17.90 8.55
C GLU A 155 -13.91 -17.24 7.38
N PRO A 156 -13.86 -15.89 7.31
CA PRO A 156 -14.67 -15.15 6.35
C PRO A 156 -14.18 -15.39 4.92
N GLU A 157 -15.11 -15.35 3.97
CA GLU A 157 -14.78 -15.37 2.54
C GLU A 157 -14.17 -14.05 2.06
N LEU A 158 -14.48 -12.94 2.77
CA LEU A 158 -13.89 -11.63 2.55
C LEU A 158 -13.59 -10.97 3.89
N LEU A 159 -12.33 -10.64 4.12
CA LEU A 159 -11.87 -9.87 5.27
C LEU A 159 -11.66 -8.40 4.87
N LEU A 160 -12.29 -7.49 5.58
CA LEU A 160 -12.18 -6.05 5.36
C LEU A 160 -11.41 -5.41 6.53
N LEU A 161 -10.30 -4.74 6.24
CA LEU A 161 -9.39 -4.16 7.23
C LEU A 161 -9.29 -2.66 6.99
N ASP A 162 -9.81 -1.85 7.92
CA ASP A 162 -9.77 -0.39 7.85
C ASP A 162 -8.69 0.14 8.81
N GLU A 163 -7.53 0.52 8.27
CA GLU A 163 -6.36 1.04 8.99
C GLU A 163 -5.99 0.25 10.26
N PRO A 164 -5.84 -1.09 10.18
CA PRO A 164 -5.76 -1.96 11.36
C PRO A 164 -4.49 -1.78 12.19
N PHE A 165 -3.52 -0.98 11.74
CA PHE A 165 -2.24 -0.77 12.41
C PHE A 165 -1.99 0.67 12.86
N SER A 166 -2.91 1.59 12.57
CA SER A 166 -2.68 3.04 12.71
C SER A 166 -2.45 3.50 14.16
N ALA A 167 -3.03 2.81 15.14
CA ALA A 167 -2.92 3.15 16.57
C ALA A 167 -1.74 2.46 17.29
N LEU A 168 -0.86 1.76 16.57
CA LEU A 168 0.22 0.96 17.15
C LEU A 168 1.56 1.69 17.08
N ASP A 169 2.40 1.49 18.11
CA ASP A 169 3.80 1.85 18.04
C ASP A 169 4.55 1.00 16.99
N GLN A 170 5.70 1.48 16.54
CA GLN A 170 6.43 0.87 15.43
C GLN A 170 6.78 -0.61 15.64
N PRO A 171 7.36 -1.05 16.80
CA PRO A 171 7.71 -2.47 16.99
C PRO A 171 6.47 -3.38 17.01
N THR A 172 5.40 -2.96 17.67
CA THR A 172 4.14 -3.70 17.74
C THR A 172 3.48 -3.81 16.36
N ARG A 173 3.53 -2.73 15.57
CA ARG A 173 3.02 -2.68 14.20
C ARG A 173 3.75 -3.67 13.31
N GLU A 174 5.08 -3.64 13.28
CA GLU A 174 5.90 -4.53 12.44
C GLU A 174 5.63 -6.01 12.76
N ALA A 175 5.61 -6.36 14.05
CA ALA A 175 5.30 -7.72 14.50
C ALA A 175 3.89 -8.16 14.05
N LEU A 176 2.88 -7.28 14.17
CA LEU A 176 1.52 -7.62 13.79
C LEU A 176 1.34 -7.74 12.27
N ILE A 177 2.03 -6.91 11.47
CA ILE A 177 2.06 -7.01 10.00
C ILE A 177 2.64 -8.37 9.58
N GLU A 178 3.74 -8.79 10.21
CA GLU A 178 4.37 -10.08 9.91
C GLU A 178 3.44 -11.26 10.25
N ASP A 179 2.83 -11.24 11.46
CA ASP A 179 1.88 -12.26 11.91
C ASP A 179 0.67 -12.34 10.97
N LEU A 180 0.04 -11.21 10.67
CA LEU A 180 -1.11 -11.15 9.78
C LEU A 180 -0.75 -11.63 8.37
N GLY A 181 0.37 -11.18 7.82
CA GLY A 181 0.85 -11.60 6.50
C GLY A 181 1.07 -13.11 6.42
N ARG A 182 1.61 -13.73 7.47
CA ARG A 182 1.78 -15.18 7.58
C ARG A 182 0.43 -15.89 7.59
N ILE A 183 -0.54 -15.39 8.36
CA ILE A 183 -1.89 -15.93 8.45
C ILE A 183 -2.61 -15.85 7.10
N LEU A 184 -2.62 -14.65 6.47
CA LEU A 184 -3.32 -14.44 5.20
C LEU A 184 -2.79 -15.37 4.10
N ARG A 185 -1.46 -15.48 3.96
CA ARG A 185 -0.83 -16.38 2.98
C ARG A 185 -1.11 -17.85 3.27
N ARG A 186 -0.96 -18.29 4.53
CA ARG A 186 -1.19 -19.70 4.90
C ARG A 186 -2.64 -20.15 4.67
N ARG A 187 -3.60 -19.26 4.95
CA ARG A 187 -5.05 -19.54 4.81
C ARG A 187 -5.57 -19.22 3.41
N ARG A 188 -4.74 -18.62 2.53
CA ARG A 188 -5.19 -18.07 1.24
C ARG A 188 -6.42 -17.19 1.42
N ALA A 189 -6.38 -16.32 2.42
CA ALA A 189 -7.50 -15.47 2.76
C ALA A 189 -7.70 -14.39 1.69
N THR A 190 -8.96 -14.13 1.34
CA THR A 190 -9.28 -12.95 0.52
C THR A 190 -9.47 -11.76 1.43
N ALA A 191 -8.70 -10.69 1.21
CA ALA A 191 -8.78 -9.52 2.06
C ALA A 191 -8.71 -8.20 1.27
N VAL A 192 -9.35 -7.16 1.81
CA VAL A 192 -9.13 -5.78 1.40
C VAL A 192 -8.58 -5.02 2.58
N LEU A 193 -7.37 -4.50 2.44
CA LEU A 193 -6.68 -3.69 3.43
C LEU A 193 -6.71 -2.23 3.00
N VAL A 194 -7.30 -1.36 3.79
CA VAL A 194 -7.19 0.08 3.61
C VAL A 194 -6.12 0.63 4.55
N THR A 195 -5.20 1.39 4.02
CA THR A 195 -4.13 2.03 4.78
C THR A 195 -3.62 3.31 4.09
N HIS A 196 -3.00 4.19 4.82
CA HIS A 196 -2.22 5.32 4.29
C HIS A 196 -0.71 5.01 4.25
N ASP A 197 -0.29 3.88 4.81
CA ASP A 197 1.11 3.45 4.87
C ASP A 197 1.47 2.55 3.67
N ARG A 198 2.50 2.96 2.92
CA ARG A 198 2.99 2.25 1.73
C ARG A 198 3.69 0.94 2.09
N GLY A 199 4.38 0.93 3.24
CA GLY A 199 5.09 -0.26 3.73
C GLY A 199 4.11 -1.38 4.08
N GLU A 200 2.98 -1.05 4.72
CA GLU A 200 1.90 -2.00 5.01
C GLU A 200 1.33 -2.60 3.70
N ALA A 201 1.07 -1.73 2.72
CA ALA A 201 0.56 -2.17 1.42
C ALA A 201 1.54 -3.06 0.66
N GLN A 202 2.84 -2.75 0.71
CA GLN A 202 3.89 -3.58 0.10
C GLN A 202 4.09 -4.91 0.83
N ALA A 203 3.96 -4.92 2.15
CA ALA A 203 4.19 -6.13 2.97
C ALA A 203 3.06 -7.15 2.85
N LEU A 204 1.82 -6.66 2.71
CA LEU A 204 0.62 -7.50 2.78
C LEU A 204 -0.11 -7.66 1.44
N GLY A 205 -0.08 -6.65 0.57
CA GLY A 205 -0.86 -6.63 -0.67
C GLY A 205 -0.25 -7.46 -1.79
N ASP A 206 -1.04 -8.33 -2.40
CA ASP A 206 -0.71 -8.94 -3.69
C ASP A 206 -0.89 -7.90 -4.82
N ARG A 207 -2.00 -7.15 -4.75
CA ARG A 207 -2.26 -5.97 -5.57
C ARG A 207 -2.46 -4.74 -4.71
N VAL A 208 -2.10 -3.60 -5.27
CA VAL A 208 -2.29 -2.29 -4.63
C VAL A 208 -3.15 -1.41 -5.52
N ALA A 209 -4.11 -0.72 -4.90
CA ALA A 209 -4.97 0.27 -5.51
C ALA A 209 -4.64 1.65 -4.94
N VAL A 210 -4.35 2.63 -5.79
CA VAL A 210 -4.15 4.03 -5.38
C VAL A 210 -5.45 4.81 -5.56
N MET A 211 -5.92 5.41 -4.47
CA MET A 211 -7.10 6.27 -4.45
C MET A 211 -6.75 7.70 -4.11
N LEU A 212 -7.21 8.64 -4.92
CA LEU A 212 -7.14 10.08 -4.65
C LEU A 212 -8.51 10.72 -4.94
N GLU A 213 -8.98 11.58 -4.06
CA GLU A 213 -10.22 12.36 -4.24
C GLU A 213 -11.44 11.52 -4.65
N GLY A 214 -11.61 10.36 -4.04
CA GLY A 214 -12.72 9.45 -4.33
C GLY A 214 -12.58 8.65 -5.62
N ARG A 215 -11.47 8.79 -6.33
CA ARG A 215 -11.22 8.10 -7.61
C ARG A 215 -10.13 7.04 -7.47
N LEU A 216 -10.29 5.97 -8.21
CA LEU A 216 -9.28 4.93 -8.37
C LEU A 216 -8.35 5.34 -9.53
N LEU A 217 -7.07 5.55 -9.25
CA LEU A 217 -6.11 6.02 -10.24
C LEU A 217 -5.30 4.89 -10.88
N GLN A 218 -4.91 3.90 -10.08
CA GLN A 218 -4.15 2.74 -10.55
C GLN A 218 -4.42 1.53 -9.68
N VAL A 219 -4.51 0.36 -10.28
CA VAL A 219 -4.55 -0.94 -9.59
C VAL A 219 -3.59 -1.88 -10.30
N ASP A 220 -2.59 -2.35 -9.56
CA ASP A 220 -1.55 -3.21 -10.12
C ASP A 220 -1.01 -4.19 -9.08
N GLU A 221 -0.19 -5.17 -9.50
CA GLU A 221 0.64 -5.92 -8.57
C GLU A 221 1.49 -4.97 -7.72
N ALA A 222 1.65 -5.27 -6.43
CA ALA A 222 2.33 -4.37 -5.51
C ALA A 222 3.71 -3.93 -6.03
N GLY A 223 4.54 -4.87 -6.47
CA GLY A 223 5.87 -4.56 -7.01
C GLY A 223 5.84 -3.69 -8.26
N GLN A 224 4.84 -3.86 -9.12
CA GLN A 224 4.69 -3.09 -10.36
C GLN A 224 4.21 -1.67 -10.09
N LEU A 225 3.18 -1.50 -9.26
CA LEU A 225 2.61 -0.20 -8.95
C LEU A 225 3.65 0.78 -8.39
N PHE A 226 4.48 0.29 -7.48
CA PHE A 226 5.53 1.13 -6.90
C PHE A 226 6.67 1.42 -7.88
N ARG A 227 6.96 0.57 -8.86
CA ARG A 227 8.03 0.77 -9.87
C ARG A 227 7.58 1.57 -11.06
N ALA A 228 6.33 1.40 -11.49
CA ALA A 228 5.79 1.96 -12.72
C ALA A 228 4.46 2.69 -12.47
N PRO A 229 4.49 3.83 -11.76
CA PRO A 229 3.30 4.67 -11.59
C PRO A 229 2.80 5.15 -12.95
N VAL A 230 1.48 5.19 -13.14
CA VAL A 230 0.88 5.56 -14.45
C VAL A 230 0.70 7.07 -14.63
N SER A 231 0.83 7.86 -13.55
CA SER A 231 0.66 9.31 -13.60
C SER A 231 1.57 9.99 -12.56
N GLU A 232 1.77 11.30 -12.73
CA GLU A 232 2.52 12.10 -11.77
C GLU A 232 1.87 12.10 -10.38
N GLU A 233 0.54 12.14 -10.31
CA GLU A 233 -0.20 12.07 -9.05
C GLU A 233 0.12 10.78 -8.30
N VAL A 234 0.06 9.64 -9.00
CA VAL A 234 0.42 8.34 -8.43
C VAL A 234 1.90 8.32 -8.05
N ALA A 235 2.81 8.78 -8.95
CA ALA A 235 4.24 8.82 -8.70
C ALA A 235 4.58 9.58 -7.41
N ARG A 236 4.05 10.79 -7.25
CA ARG A 236 4.23 11.60 -6.03
C ARG A 236 3.69 10.89 -4.80
N PHE A 237 2.48 10.33 -4.91
CA PHE A 237 1.85 9.64 -3.80
C PHE A 237 2.65 8.40 -3.38
N VAL A 238 3.23 7.62 -4.30
CA VAL A 238 4.03 6.43 -3.98
C VAL A 238 5.50 6.74 -3.64
N GLY A 239 5.90 8.01 -3.56
CA GLY A 239 7.19 8.45 -3.03
C GLY A 239 8.26 8.74 -4.08
N VAL A 240 7.90 8.91 -5.32
CA VAL A 240 8.80 9.49 -6.31
C VAL A 240 8.98 10.97 -5.99
N GLU A 241 10.21 11.40 -5.75
CA GLU A 241 10.54 12.78 -5.40
C GLU A 241 11.23 13.53 -6.53
N THR A 242 11.97 12.82 -7.37
CA THR A 242 12.57 13.40 -8.57
C THR A 242 11.67 13.13 -9.77
N LEU A 243 11.01 14.19 -10.21
CA LEU A 243 10.16 14.23 -11.41
C LEU A 243 10.72 15.31 -12.33
N LEU A 244 11.32 14.90 -13.44
CA LEU A 244 12.00 15.80 -14.37
C LEU A 244 11.42 15.66 -15.77
N GLU A 245 11.05 16.78 -16.36
CA GLU A 245 10.65 16.83 -17.77
C GLU A 245 11.90 16.73 -18.65
N CYS A 246 11.92 15.73 -19.53
CA CYS A 246 13.05 15.42 -20.40
C CYS A 246 12.59 15.20 -21.83
N ARG A 247 13.51 15.41 -22.77
CA ARG A 247 13.33 15.01 -24.17
C ARG A 247 14.16 13.78 -24.47
N VAL A 248 13.59 12.82 -25.14
CA VAL A 248 14.31 11.64 -25.65
C VAL A 248 15.18 12.08 -26.83
N GLN A 249 16.50 12.02 -26.67
CA GLN A 249 17.44 12.33 -27.75
C GLN A 249 17.58 11.19 -28.75
N ALA A 250 17.73 9.98 -28.24
CA ALA A 250 17.95 8.77 -29.03
C ALA A 250 17.49 7.53 -28.29
N VAL A 251 17.37 6.44 -29.02
CA VAL A 251 17.17 5.11 -28.45
C VAL A 251 18.29 4.21 -29.00
N THR A 252 19.12 3.67 -28.11
CA THR A 252 20.28 2.86 -28.49
C THR A 252 20.34 1.61 -27.60
N ALA A 253 20.46 0.44 -28.23
CA ALA A 253 20.55 -0.86 -27.53
C ALA A 253 19.43 -1.11 -26.50
N GLY A 254 18.20 -0.65 -26.80
CA GLY A 254 17.04 -0.80 -25.92
C GLY A 254 16.99 0.19 -24.74
N LEU A 255 17.87 1.19 -24.73
CA LEU A 255 17.90 2.27 -23.74
C LEU A 255 17.42 3.57 -24.37
N ALA A 256 16.51 4.27 -23.72
CA ALA A 256 16.19 5.65 -24.03
C ALA A 256 17.26 6.57 -23.45
N ILE A 257 17.81 7.45 -24.26
CA ILE A 257 18.80 8.45 -23.88
C ILE A 257 18.08 9.78 -23.76
N LEU A 258 18.06 10.34 -22.56
CA LEU A 258 17.35 11.56 -22.23
C LEU A 258 18.33 12.70 -22.03
N GLU A 259 17.93 13.89 -22.48
CA GLU A 259 18.60 15.14 -22.12
C GLU A 259 17.95 15.75 -20.89
N ALA A 260 18.76 15.96 -19.85
CA ALA A 260 18.36 16.54 -18.58
C ALA A 260 19.32 17.69 -18.22
N GLY A 261 19.00 18.89 -18.66
CA GLY A 261 19.89 20.04 -18.56
C GLY A 261 21.19 19.81 -19.35
N LYS A 262 22.34 19.75 -18.67
CA LYS A 262 23.65 19.45 -19.27
C LYS A 262 24.04 17.97 -19.14
N GLN A 263 23.18 17.15 -18.55
CA GLN A 263 23.44 15.74 -18.24
C GLN A 263 22.66 14.83 -19.18
N THR A 264 23.20 13.65 -19.40
CA THR A 264 22.53 12.57 -20.16
C THR A 264 22.12 11.49 -19.20
N ILE A 265 20.87 11.00 -19.35
CA ILE A 265 20.31 9.93 -18.52
C ILE A 265 19.86 8.78 -19.41
N GLU A 266 20.29 7.57 -19.08
CA GLU A 266 19.90 6.34 -19.75
C GLU A 266 18.77 5.67 -18.96
N VAL A 267 17.69 5.26 -19.65
CA VAL A 267 16.53 4.58 -19.04
C VAL A 267 16.20 3.32 -19.85
N ALA A 268 16.07 2.19 -19.15
CA ALA A 268 15.75 0.89 -19.76
C ALA A 268 14.24 0.72 -19.95
N GLN A 269 13.63 1.63 -20.72
CA GLN A 269 12.20 1.62 -21.02
C GLN A 269 11.99 2.07 -22.46
N PRO A 270 11.01 1.48 -23.21
CA PRO A 270 10.69 1.90 -24.56
C PRO A 270 10.27 3.35 -24.63
N ALA A 271 10.86 4.10 -25.56
CA ALA A 271 10.51 5.47 -25.89
C ALA A 271 10.84 5.77 -27.36
N GLU A 272 10.37 6.90 -27.87
CA GLU A 272 10.66 7.35 -29.25
C GLU A 272 11.55 8.60 -29.24
N ALA A 273 12.48 8.67 -30.19
CA ALA A 273 13.34 9.84 -30.30
C ALA A 273 12.49 11.09 -30.59
N GLY A 274 12.77 12.17 -29.86
CA GLY A 274 12.01 13.43 -29.91
C GLY A 274 10.79 13.48 -28.97
N GLU A 275 10.41 12.37 -28.36
CA GLU A 275 9.29 12.31 -27.39
C GLU A 275 9.62 13.14 -26.13
N TRP A 276 8.61 13.86 -25.61
CA TRP A 276 8.67 14.48 -24.29
C TRP A 276 8.16 13.49 -23.27
N VAL A 277 8.96 13.24 -22.24
CA VAL A 277 8.68 12.30 -21.15
C VAL A 277 8.96 12.92 -19.80
N ARG A 278 8.32 12.43 -18.76
CA ARG A 278 8.70 12.79 -17.40
C ARG A 278 9.45 11.64 -16.76
N LEU A 279 10.72 11.91 -16.45
CA LEU A 279 11.60 10.97 -15.74
C LEU A 279 11.21 10.93 -14.27
N CYS A 280 11.02 9.73 -13.74
CA CYS A 280 10.77 9.43 -12.33
C CYS A 280 11.98 8.70 -11.76
N VAL A 281 12.57 9.23 -10.69
CA VAL A 281 13.64 8.56 -9.93
C VAL A 281 13.26 8.57 -8.46
N ARG A 282 13.42 7.42 -7.80
CA ARG A 282 13.15 7.27 -6.38
C ARG A 282 14.39 7.59 -5.57
N PRO A 283 14.25 8.24 -4.39
CA PRO A 283 15.38 8.56 -3.54
C PRO A 283 16.19 7.33 -3.10
N GLU A 284 15.52 6.20 -2.86
CA GLU A 284 16.14 4.94 -2.45
C GLU A 284 16.95 4.24 -3.54
N ASP A 285 16.71 4.59 -4.81
CA ASP A 285 17.44 4.05 -5.97
C ASP A 285 18.73 4.82 -6.27
N VAL A 286 18.93 5.98 -5.63
CA VAL A 286 20.09 6.85 -5.85
C VAL A 286 21.16 6.55 -4.80
N THR A 287 22.33 6.13 -5.28
CA THR A 287 23.53 5.93 -4.48
C THR A 287 24.48 7.12 -4.66
N LEU A 288 25.15 7.53 -3.60
CA LEU A 288 26.13 8.62 -3.63
C LEU A 288 27.55 8.10 -3.47
N THR A 289 28.49 8.72 -4.21
CA THR A 289 29.92 8.56 -3.97
C THR A 289 30.57 9.93 -3.80
N ALA A 290 31.58 10.02 -2.94
CA ALA A 290 32.47 11.19 -2.93
C ALA A 290 33.22 11.25 -4.28
N ARG A 291 33.54 12.46 -4.72
CA ARG A 291 34.06 12.74 -6.06
C ARG A 291 35.16 11.81 -6.53
N ALA A 292 35.03 11.31 -7.77
CA ALA A 292 36.01 10.66 -8.62
C ALA A 292 36.72 9.40 -8.08
N GLY A 293 36.07 8.28 -8.23
CA GLY A 293 36.68 6.96 -8.29
C GLY A 293 35.84 6.11 -9.23
N GLY A 294 36.14 6.12 -10.52
CA GLY A 294 35.46 5.32 -11.52
C GLY A 294 35.67 3.83 -11.27
N SER A 295 34.93 3.23 -10.33
CA SER A 295 34.81 1.79 -10.25
C SER A 295 33.78 1.34 -11.31
N ALA A 296 34.11 0.32 -12.09
CA ALA A 296 33.16 -0.30 -13.01
C ALA A 296 31.90 -0.67 -12.25
N SER A 297 30.77 -0.07 -12.62
CA SER A 297 29.47 -0.24 -11.96
C SER A 297 28.40 -0.60 -12.98
N SER A 298 27.38 -1.35 -12.56
CA SER A 298 26.20 -1.61 -13.37
C SER A 298 25.22 -0.42 -13.41
N ALA A 299 25.45 0.62 -12.60
CA ALA A 299 24.75 1.88 -12.70
C ALA A 299 25.23 2.60 -13.96
N ARG A 300 24.31 2.91 -14.89
CA ARG A 300 24.62 3.59 -16.15
C ARG A 300 24.58 5.10 -15.99
N ASN A 301 23.83 5.59 -15.02
CA ASN A 301 23.69 7.01 -14.74
C ASN A 301 24.69 7.43 -13.66
N HIS A 302 25.51 8.44 -14.01
CA HIS A 302 26.54 9.02 -13.16
C HIS A 302 26.42 10.53 -13.27
N LEU A 303 25.75 11.15 -12.31
CA LEU A 303 25.43 12.58 -12.34
C LEU A 303 26.29 13.32 -11.33
N GLU A 304 27.14 14.20 -11.81
CA GLU A 304 27.89 15.10 -10.95
C GLU A 304 27.00 16.21 -10.40
N GLY A 305 27.13 16.51 -9.11
CA GLY A 305 26.34 17.56 -8.48
C GLY A 305 26.91 18.02 -7.15
N GLN A 306 26.22 18.97 -6.55
CA GLN A 306 26.54 19.49 -5.22
C GLN A 306 25.35 19.28 -4.28
N ILE A 307 25.63 18.91 -3.04
CA ILE A 307 24.61 18.80 -2.01
C ILE A 307 24.07 20.19 -1.66
N VAL A 308 22.77 20.40 -1.85
CA VAL A 308 22.06 21.61 -1.48
C VAL A 308 21.54 21.55 -0.07
N ARG A 309 20.98 20.36 0.32
CA ARG A 309 20.31 20.20 1.61
C ARG A 309 20.40 18.76 2.11
N LEU A 310 20.55 18.63 3.44
CA LEU A 310 20.33 17.38 4.16
C LEU A 310 19.13 17.56 5.10
N ALA A 311 18.26 16.57 5.16
CA ALA A 311 17.11 16.58 6.07
C ALA A 311 16.94 15.18 6.68
N GLN A 312 16.81 15.12 8.01
CA GLN A 312 16.53 13.85 8.69
C GLN A 312 15.17 13.30 8.25
N SER A 313 15.11 12.01 7.94
CA SER A 313 13.90 11.31 7.52
C SER A 313 13.87 9.93 8.19
N GLY A 314 13.33 9.89 9.43
CA GLY A 314 13.38 8.69 10.26
C GLY A 314 14.83 8.22 10.50
N PRO A 315 15.15 6.94 10.22
CA PRO A 315 16.51 6.39 10.36
C PRO A 315 17.46 6.79 9.23
N HIS A 316 16.95 7.48 8.20
CA HIS A 316 17.71 7.88 7.02
C HIS A 316 17.86 9.39 6.93
N VAL A 317 18.76 9.83 6.05
CA VAL A 317 18.95 11.23 5.69
C VAL A 317 18.58 11.41 4.22
N ARG A 318 17.67 12.35 3.97
CA ARG A 318 17.32 12.79 2.63
C ARG A 318 18.32 13.84 2.18
N VAL A 319 18.99 13.58 1.07
CA VAL A 319 20.00 14.43 0.48
C VAL A 319 19.47 15.00 -0.82
N THR A 320 19.33 16.32 -0.89
CA THR A 320 18.97 17.01 -2.14
C THR A 320 20.26 17.47 -2.82
N ILE A 321 20.43 17.11 -4.08
CA ILE A 321 21.61 17.36 -4.89
C ILE A 321 21.21 18.22 -6.09
N ASP A 322 21.97 19.25 -6.38
CA ASP A 322 21.85 19.99 -7.64
C ASP A 322 22.80 19.36 -8.68
N CYS A 323 22.21 18.68 -9.64
CA CYS A 323 22.87 18.11 -10.82
C CYS A 323 22.63 18.95 -12.09
N GLY A 324 22.28 20.24 -11.95
CA GLY A 324 21.65 21.06 -12.98
C GLY A 324 20.13 20.94 -12.95
N PHE A 325 19.64 20.06 -12.11
CA PHE A 325 18.26 19.87 -11.68
C PHE A 325 18.28 19.19 -10.29
N PRO A 326 17.20 19.32 -9.50
CA PRO A 326 17.15 18.71 -8.18
C PRO A 326 16.98 17.19 -8.28
N LEU A 327 17.94 16.45 -7.72
CA LEU A 327 17.91 15.01 -7.54
C LEU A 327 17.90 14.72 -6.04
N VAL A 328 17.06 13.77 -5.62
CA VAL A 328 16.96 13.37 -4.20
C VAL A 328 17.51 11.97 -4.02
N ALA A 329 18.35 11.79 -3.00
CA ALA A 329 18.85 10.50 -2.55
C ALA A 329 18.46 10.24 -1.10
N LEU A 330 18.28 8.97 -0.73
CA LEU A 330 18.04 8.54 0.64
C LEU A 330 19.24 7.71 1.11
N VAL A 331 19.96 8.21 2.13
CA VAL A 331 21.18 7.56 2.64
C VAL A 331 21.09 7.35 4.14
N THR A 332 21.96 6.49 4.70
CA THR A 332 22.02 6.30 6.16
C THR A 332 22.76 7.46 6.84
N GLN A 333 22.46 7.73 8.11
CA GLN A 333 23.21 8.70 8.91
C GLN A 333 24.71 8.34 8.97
N ARG A 334 25.01 7.05 9.00
CA ARG A 334 26.39 6.54 8.98
C ARG A 334 27.12 6.94 7.69
N SER A 335 26.46 6.79 6.53
CA SER A 335 27.04 7.21 5.24
C SER A 335 27.32 8.71 5.21
N VAL A 336 26.42 9.53 5.76
CA VAL A 336 26.63 10.99 5.85
C VAL A 336 27.90 11.30 6.65
N THR A 337 28.09 10.63 7.79
CA THR A 337 29.25 10.85 8.68
C THR A 337 30.54 10.33 8.06
N GLU A 338 30.56 9.10 7.55
CA GLU A 338 31.76 8.47 6.98
C GLU A 338 32.24 9.19 5.70
N MET A 339 31.33 9.70 4.90
CA MET A 339 31.64 10.43 3.67
C MET A 339 31.81 11.94 3.90
N GLY A 340 31.57 12.46 5.11
CA GLY A 340 31.66 13.87 5.43
C GLY A 340 30.70 14.75 4.61
N LEU A 341 29.48 14.25 4.33
CA LEU A 341 28.51 14.93 3.48
C LEU A 341 27.92 16.14 4.19
N GLY A 342 27.94 17.28 3.52
CA GLY A 342 27.36 18.54 4.00
C GLY A 342 26.89 19.42 2.82
N PRO A 343 26.13 20.49 3.08
CA PRO A 343 25.79 21.47 2.04
C PRO A 343 27.06 21.98 1.34
N GLY A 344 27.04 22.04 0.00
CA GLY A 344 28.20 22.40 -0.83
C GLY A 344 29.15 21.27 -1.13
N SER A 345 29.03 20.08 -0.50
CA SER A 345 29.88 18.94 -0.82
C SER A 345 29.65 18.45 -2.25
N PRO A 346 30.72 18.31 -3.07
CA PRO A 346 30.60 17.71 -4.39
C PRO A 346 30.41 16.20 -4.27
N VAL A 347 29.44 15.67 -5.00
CA VAL A 347 29.13 14.22 -5.02
C VAL A 347 28.81 13.79 -6.44
N THR A 348 28.95 12.48 -6.69
CA THR A 348 28.40 11.84 -7.88
C THR A 348 27.23 10.95 -7.45
N ALA A 349 26.07 11.21 -8.03
CA ALA A 349 24.87 10.40 -7.84
C ALA A 349 24.81 9.31 -8.91
N HIS A 350 24.53 8.08 -8.47
CA HIS A 350 24.50 6.91 -9.35
C HIS A 350 23.14 6.22 -9.23
N PHE A 351 22.55 5.83 -10.37
CA PHE A 351 21.39 4.93 -10.38
C PHE A 351 21.36 4.07 -11.65
N LYS A 352 20.71 2.93 -11.56
CA LYS A 352 20.59 2.01 -12.70
C LYS A 352 19.60 2.56 -13.73
N ALA A 353 19.82 2.30 -15.01
CA ALA A 353 18.86 2.60 -16.06
C ALA A 353 17.51 1.89 -15.86
N THR A 354 17.50 0.74 -15.18
CA THR A 354 16.28 -0.03 -14.82
C THR A 354 15.55 0.49 -13.59
N ALA A 355 16.15 1.40 -12.82
CA ALA A 355 15.54 2.00 -11.63
C ALA A 355 14.76 3.27 -11.95
N ALA A 356 15.06 3.89 -13.10
CA ALA A 356 14.33 5.05 -13.59
C ALA A 356 13.08 4.61 -14.37
N HIS A 357 12.00 5.38 -14.24
CA HIS A 357 10.73 5.15 -14.93
C HIS A 357 10.31 6.38 -15.74
N LEU A 358 9.71 6.15 -16.92
CA LEU A 358 9.23 7.20 -17.80
C LEU A 358 7.70 7.27 -17.76
N LEU A 359 7.17 8.43 -17.37
CA LEU A 359 5.77 8.76 -17.59
C LEU A 359 5.65 9.43 -18.97
N ARG A 360 4.78 8.87 -19.80
CA ARG A 360 4.45 9.49 -21.08
C ARG A 360 3.47 10.63 -20.83
N HIS A 361 3.74 11.79 -21.39
CA HIS A 361 2.71 12.81 -21.48
C HIS A 361 1.65 12.37 -22.48
N ALA A 362 0.37 12.35 -22.07
CA ALA A 362 -0.66 12.55 -23.08
C ALA A 362 -0.33 13.90 -23.73
N LYS A 363 -0.09 13.91 -25.04
CA LYS A 363 0.11 15.16 -25.80
C LYS A 363 -0.93 16.19 -25.36
N PRO A 364 -0.51 17.46 -25.10
CA PRO A 364 -1.46 18.51 -24.81
C PRO A 364 -2.49 18.67 -25.91
#